data_50aae3212ad63a5be5af6e261b853664
#
_entry.id   50aae3212ad63a5be5af6e261b853664
#
_cell.length_a   1.000
_cell.length_b   1.000
_cell.length_c   1.000
_cell.angle_alpha   90.00
_cell.angle_beta   90.00
_cell.angle_gamma   90.00
#
_symmetry.space_group_name_H-M   'P 1'
#
loop_
_entity.id
_entity.type
_entity.pdbx_description
1 polymer ?
#
loop_
_entity_poly.entity_id
_entity_poly.type
_entity_poly.pdbx_seq_one_letter_code
_entity_poly.pdbx_strand_id
1 'polypeptide(L)'
;RQDEKEVQIFAGQNLMKIHPDLMYVSPVTGEKVAGEFTFSTDAKEYDVGKHEISGVFTPQDNNYQSVTDTVVVDIVSVKPEQAAPSVVRNHGIYGDRLNQIRFLDGKYKNPKTGEIIKGSFEWKDGSQPLKLGTCGYTMLFIPDGKGYETVESEVLVETLPKEMEEFEWPSCSDLSFGEDLSNSSLSFQKNEYGIFFWEDEKVCPPVKNSGVHVVFRPADTIRYDWSKVAGYDEKTKTITCSIPITVNPVKGKLPTIKAKEWKEGETVSGCALSLEPAKTGTVTWKNPVQKADKSGWYPVLFCPADSDNYDWSSYEQDEKGNICMQVYLTVTPKPTPLPTLTPTPVPTEKPSLTPLPESTEVPSATPVVREKNTSKQGSNGVAGTKPTTTFVITQLVSKTSKIQSPIVPKTSILKCSKKGKRVQFRWKKKKGVSYQVQWSANAKFKKAHKKKVKKNCCVISNKKSGKRYYVRVRCVKNK
;
A
#
# COMPACT_ATOMS: atom_id res chain seq x y z
N ARG A 1 -16.76 -81.45 20.49
CA ARG A 1 -15.53 -80.93 19.90
C ARG A 1 -14.36 -81.34 20.77
N GLN A 2 -13.24 -81.65 20.16
CA GLN A 2 -12.05 -82.12 20.87
C GLN A 2 -10.90 -81.09 20.85
N ASP A 3 -11.00 -80.05 19.99
CA ASP A 3 -10.02 -78.99 19.94
C ASP A 3 -10.57 -77.71 20.54
N GLU A 4 -9.70 -76.92 21.16
CA GLU A 4 -9.98 -75.56 21.64
C GLU A 4 -9.45 -74.51 20.63
N LYS A 5 -9.47 -74.87 19.34
CA LYS A 5 -8.92 -73.96 18.27
C LYS A 5 -9.66 -72.66 18.21
N GLU A 6 -8.88 -71.60 18.32
CA GLU A 6 -9.34 -70.21 18.13
C GLU A 6 -9.38 -69.85 16.62
N VAL A 7 -10.43 -69.27 16.17
CA VAL A 7 -10.58 -68.89 14.78
C VAL A 7 -10.28 -67.39 14.66
N GLN A 8 -9.23 -66.96 13.92
CA GLN A 8 -8.92 -65.58 13.65
C GLN A 8 -9.53 -65.12 12.36
N ILE A 9 -10.19 -64.00 12.40
CA ILE A 9 -10.79 -63.33 11.23
C ILE A 9 -10.49 -61.83 11.22
N PHE A 10 -10.66 -61.21 10.06
CA PHE A 10 -10.50 -59.79 9.92
C PHE A 10 -11.87 -59.08 9.93
N ALA A 11 -11.94 -57.88 10.49
CA ALA A 11 -13.16 -57.09 10.48
C ALA A 11 -13.71 -56.94 9.03
N GLY A 12 -15.04 -56.98 8.90
CA GLY A 12 -15.74 -56.91 7.62
C GLY A 12 -15.80 -58.21 6.84
N GLN A 13 -15.16 -59.32 7.28
CA GLN A 13 -15.39 -60.62 6.71
C GLN A 13 -16.76 -61.15 7.14
N ASN A 14 -17.42 -61.89 6.23
CA ASN A 14 -18.67 -62.54 6.56
C ASN A 14 -18.40 -63.88 7.19
N LEU A 15 -18.69 -64.01 8.50
CA LEU A 15 -18.51 -65.26 9.28
C LEU A 15 -19.25 -66.44 8.69
N MET A 16 -20.42 -66.22 8.12
CA MET A 16 -21.23 -67.32 7.51
C MET A 16 -20.56 -67.99 6.30
N LYS A 17 -19.51 -67.33 5.73
CA LYS A 17 -18.72 -67.85 4.61
C LYS A 17 -17.38 -68.43 5.06
N ILE A 18 -17.14 -68.50 6.34
CA ILE A 18 -15.92 -69.06 6.94
C ILE A 18 -16.24 -70.39 7.57
N HIS A 19 -15.60 -71.43 7.07
CA HIS A 19 -15.79 -72.80 7.52
C HIS A 19 -14.49 -73.24 8.21
N PRO A 20 -14.39 -72.99 9.53
CA PRO A 20 -13.17 -73.44 10.27
C PRO A 20 -13.06 -74.94 10.32
N ASP A 21 -11.85 -75.44 10.10
CA ASP A 21 -11.57 -76.87 10.27
C ASP A 21 -11.45 -77.22 11.79
N LEU A 22 -12.60 -77.53 12.35
CA LEU A 22 -12.75 -77.91 13.75
C LEU A 22 -12.84 -79.41 13.90
N MET A 23 -12.21 -80.00 14.98
CA MET A 23 -12.20 -81.40 15.21
C MET A 23 -13.42 -81.85 16.02
N TYR A 24 -14.36 -82.52 15.36
CA TYR A 24 -15.47 -83.20 16.00
C TYR A 24 -15.21 -84.70 15.96
N VAL A 25 -15.47 -85.40 17.07
CA VAL A 25 -15.26 -86.85 17.20
C VAL A 25 -16.55 -87.51 17.61
N SER A 26 -16.71 -88.82 17.22
CA SER A 26 -17.78 -89.63 17.64
C SER A 26 -17.66 -89.91 19.15
N PRO A 27 -18.71 -89.72 19.97
CA PRO A 27 -18.68 -90.04 21.40
C PRO A 27 -18.58 -91.54 21.67
N VAL A 28 -18.85 -92.40 20.66
CA VAL A 28 -18.86 -93.83 20.78
C VAL A 28 -17.51 -94.45 20.34
N THR A 29 -16.98 -93.99 19.16
CA THR A 29 -15.77 -94.61 18.59
C THR A 29 -14.51 -93.79 18.85
N GLY A 30 -14.64 -92.50 19.20
CA GLY A 30 -13.52 -91.56 19.33
C GLY A 30 -12.91 -91.14 17.99
N GLU A 31 -13.43 -91.62 16.86
CA GLU A 31 -12.94 -91.29 15.53
C GLU A 31 -13.46 -89.87 15.06
N LYS A 32 -12.66 -89.20 14.20
CA LYS A 32 -13.02 -87.92 13.62
C LYS A 32 -14.29 -88.05 12.76
N VAL A 33 -15.27 -87.23 13.03
CA VAL A 33 -16.51 -87.07 12.19
C VAL A 33 -16.30 -86.03 11.18
N ALA A 34 -16.38 -86.40 9.90
CA ALA A 34 -16.32 -85.42 8.78
C ALA A 34 -17.61 -84.62 8.74
N GLY A 35 -17.46 -83.31 8.55
CA GLY A 35 -18.59 -82.34 8.51
C GLY A 35 -18.14 -80.91 8.30
N GLU A 36 -19.04 -80.01 8.34
CA GLU A 36 -18.79 -78.62 8.13
C GLU A 36 -19.38 -77.77 9.28
N PHE A 37 -18.62 -76.84 9.80
CA PHE A 37 -19.11 -75.87 10.80
C PHE A 37 -19.46 -74.56 10.11
N THR A 38 -20.67 -74.04 10.38
CA THR A 38 -21.17 -72.77 9.85
C THR A 38 -21.59 -71.87 11.02
N PHE A 39 -21.06 -70.68 11.06
CA PHE A 39 -21.46 -69.64 12.03
C PHE A 39 -22.90 -69.19 11.83
N SER A 40 -23.58 -68.90 12.93
CA SER A 40 -24.99 -68.45 12.90
C SER A 40 -25.19 -66.93 12.67
N THR A 41 -24.11 -66.10 12.79
CA THR A 41 -24.13 -64.67 12.71
C THR A 41 -22.99 -64.11 11.85
N ASP A 42 -23.07 -62.82 11.45
CA ASP A 42 -22.02 -62.11 10.70
C ASP A 42 -21.07 -61.40 11.67
N ALA A 43 -19.75 -61.37 11.37
CA ALA A 43 -18.75 -60.65 12.15
C ALA A 43 -18.99 -59.12 12.25
N LYS A 44 -19.81 -58.56 11.37
CA LYS A 44 -20.12 -57.13 11.38
C LYS A 44 -20.81 -56.64 12.65
N GLU A 45 -21.38 -57.54 13.44
CA GLU A 45 -22.06 -57.23 14.69
C GLU A 45 -21.13 -57.11 15.91
N TYR A 46 -19.88 -57.54 15.76
CA TYR A 46 -18.93 -57.62 16.85
C TYR A 46 -17.82 -56.60 16.76
N ASP A 47 -17.31 -56.15 17.90
CA ASP A 47 -16.13 -55.31 18.00
C ASP A 47 -14.84 -56.12 17.81
N VAL A 48 -13.70 -55.44 17.73
CA VAL A 48 -12.37 -56.08 17.72
C VAL A 48 -12.15 -56.81 19.05
N GLY A 49 -11.53 -58.02 18.97
CA GLY A 49 -11.21 -58.86 20.11
C GLY A 49 -11.85 -60.24 20.05
N LYS A 50 -11.78 -60.96 21.17
CA LYS A 50 -12.27 -62.33 21.28
C LYS A 50 -13.75 -62.37 21.67
N HIS A 51 -14.51 -63.11 20.89
CA HIS A 51 -15.94 -63.30 21.08
C HIS A 51 -16.30 -64.78 20.99
N GLU A 52 -17.18 -65.21 21.84
CA GLU A 52 -17.79 -66.57 21.75
C GLU A 52 -18.96 -66.52 20.79
N ILE A 53 -18.83 -67.14 19.62
CA ILE A 53 -19.82 -67.09 18.56
C ILE A 53 -20.36 -68.43 18.26
N SER A 54 -21.69 -68.61 18.33
CA SER A 54 -22.38 -69.85 18.06
C SER A 54 -22.46 -70.21 16.59
N GLY A 55 -22.39 -71.50 16.30
CA GLY A 55 -22.57 -72.04 14.97
C GLY A 55 -23.09 -73.47 15.03
N VAL A 56 -23.26 -74.08 13.88
CA VAL A 56 -23.77 -75.43 13.73
C VAL A 56 -22.75 -76.28 12.99
N PHE A 57 -22.31 -77.33 13.59
CA PHE A 57 -21.58 -78.41 12.92
C PHE A 57 -22.58 -79.37 12.26
N THR A 58 -22.48 -79.58 10.94
CA THR A 58 -23.30 -80.47 10.18
C THR A 58 -22.42 -81.65 9.71
N PRO A 59 -22.62 -82.86 10.26
CA PRO A 59 -21.89 -84.00 9.79
C PRO A 59 -22.24 -84.40 8.35
N GLN A 60 -21.28 -84.98 7.63
CA GLN A 60 -21.50 -85.55 6.29
C GLN A 60 -22.22 -86.87 6.35
N ASP A 61 -22.03 -87.62 7.39
CA ASP A 61 -22.70 -88.90 7.60
C ASP A 61 -24.01 -88.72 8.35
N ASN A 62 -25.13 -89.09 7.71
CA ASN A 62 -26.48 -88.98 8.24
C ASN A 62 -26.76 -89.75 9.52
N ASN A 63 -25.86 -90.65 9.93
CA ASN A 63 -25.94 -91.37 11.22
C ASN A 63 -25.64 -90.45 12.41
N TYR A 64 -25.10 -89.28 12.18
CA TYR A 64 -24.84 -88.24 13.18
C TYR A 64 -25.79 -87.05 13.05
N GLN A 65 -26.20 -86.50 14.17
CA GLN A 65 -27.01 -85.31 14.22
C GLN A 65 -26.12 -84.05 14.24
N SER A 66 -26.64 -82.95 13.64
CA SER A 66 -26.02 -81.67 13.70
C SER A 66 -25.93 -81.17 15.15
N VAL A 67 -24.83 -80.50 15.51
CA VAL A 67 -24.58 -80.00 16.87
C VAL A 67 -24.36 -78.49 16.83
N THR A 68 -25.10 -77.76 17.68
CA THR A 68 -24.83 -76.34 17.95
C THR A 68 -23.66 -76.26 18.92
N ASP A 69 -22.65 -75.48 18.60
CA ASP A 69 -21.47 -75.32 19.42
C ASP A 69 -21.04 -73.82 19.40
N THR A 70 -20.19 -73.41 20.34
CA THR A 70 -19.67 -72.06 20.46
C THR A 70 -18.15 -72.10 20.23
N VAL A 71 -17.67 -71.21 19.38
CA VAL A 71 -16.26 -71.12 19.00
C VAL A 71 -15.76 -69.69 19.38
N VAL A 72 -14.55 -69.71 19.98
CA VAL A 72 -13.86 -68.42 20.23
C VAL A 72 -13.34 -67.88 18.89
N VAL A 73 -13.82 -66.70 18.52
CA VAL A 73 -13.40 -66.01 17.31
C VAL A 73 -12.68 -64.71 17.73
N ASP A 74 -11.42 -64.61 17.29
CA ASP A 74 -10.62 -63.38 17.48
C ASP A 74 -10.79 -62.46 16.23
N ILE A 75 -11.46 -61.35 16.43
CA ILE A 75 -11.70 -60.38 15.35
C ILE A 75 -10.58 -59.34 15.38
N VAL A 76 -9.76 -59.32 14.33
CA VAL A 76 -8.61 -58.41 14.18
C VAL A 76 -9.02 -57.17 13.41
N SER A 77 -8.56 -56.01 13.89
CA SER A 77 -8.80 -54.75 13.21
C SER A 77 -8.24 -54.73 11.78
N VAL A 78 -8.87 -53.94 10.93
CA VAL A 78 -8.43 -53.73 9.55
C VAL A 78 -8.17 -52.28 9.30
N LYS A 79 -6.96 -51.95 8.85
CA LYS A 79 -6.62 -50.64 8.35
C LYS A 79 -7.09 -50.52 6.88
N PRO A 80 -8.05 -49.64 6.56
CA PRO A 80 -8.50 -49.44 5.22
C PRO A 80 -7.39 -48.99 4.28
N GLU A 81 -7.45 -49.45 3.01
CA GLU A 81 -6.53 -49.04 1.96
C GLU A 81 -7.23 -48.06 1.00
N GLN A 82 -6.51 -47.02 0.56
CA GLN A 82 -7.05 -46.06 -0.36
C GLN A 82 -7.28 -46.69 -1.75
N ALA A 83 -8.53 -46.70 -2.22
CA ALA A 83 -8.92 -47.24 -3.51
C ALA A 83 -8.99 -46.13 -4.59
N ALA A 84 -9.28 -44.89 -4.20
CA ALA A 84 -9.19 -43.75 -5.04
C ALA A 84 -8.72 -42.51 -4.22
N PRO A 85 -7.92 -41.61 -4.81
CA PRO A 85 -7.44 -40.41 -4.11
C PRO A 85 -8.58 -39.56 -3.58
N SER A 86 -8.40 -39.03 -2.38
CA SER A 86 -9.30 -37.99 -1.85
C SER A 86 -9.01 -36.69 -2.52
N VAL A 87 -10.04 -36.02 -3.02
CA VAL A 87 -9.96 -34.71 -3.69
C VAL A 87 -10.87 -33.72 -3.01
N VAL A 88 -10.50 -32.44 -3.07
CA VAL A 88 -11.29 -31.34 -2.51
C VAL A 88 -12.18 -30.71 -3.58
N ARG A 89 -13.27 -30.13 -3.14
CA ARG A 89 -14.28 -29.52 -4.03
C ARG A 89 -13.87 -28.14 -4.53
N ASN A 90 -13.16 -27.38 -3.72
CA ASN A 90 -12.83 -25.96 -3.96
C ASN A 90 -11.37 -25.68 -3.62
N HIS A 91 -10.81 -24.68 -4.28
CA HIS A 91 -9.54 -24.10 -3.85
C HIS A 91 -9.77 -23.21 -2.62
N GLY A 92 -8.70 -22.95 -1.86
CA GLY A 92 -8.68 -22.02 -0.76
C GLY A 92 -8.31 -20.60 -1.21
N ILE A 93 -8.64 -19.64 -0.37
CA ILE A 93 -8.20 -18.24 -0.52
C ILE A 93 -7.23 -17.93 0.63
N TYR A 94 -6.19 -17.16 0.37
CA TYR A 94 -5.27 -16.72 1.42
C TYR A 94 -6.02 -16.04 2.58
N GLY A 95 -5.78 -16.54 3.80
CA GLY A 95 -6.47 -16.07 5.00
C GLY A 95 -7.57 -17.02 5.50
N ASP A 96 -8.03 -17.93 4.65
CA ASP A 96 -8.99 -18.97 5.02
C ASP A 96 -8.33 -20.03 5.91
N ARG A 97 -9.20 -20.84 6.55
CA ARG A 97 -8.81 -22.01 7.33
C ARG A 97 -9.18 -23.27 6.61
N LEU A 98 -8.47 -24.35 6.93
CA LEU A 98 -8.63 -25.65 6.28
C LEU A 98 -10.05 -26.22 6.40
N ASN A 99 -10.78 -25.95 7.49
CA ASN A 99 -12.18 -26.40 7.67
C ASN A 99 -13.18 -25.78 6.66
N GLN A 100 -12.78 -24.73 5.92
CA GLN A 100 -13.59 -24.14 4.85
C GLN A 100 -13.47 -24.92 3.52
N ILE A 101 -12.46 -25.79 3.43
CA ILE A 101 -12.23 -26.66 2.28
C ILE A 101 -13.00 -27.96 2.48
N ARG A 102 -13.88 -28.27 1.53
CA ARG A 102 -14.74 -29.46 1.57
C ARG A 102 -14.21 -30.56 0.67
N PHE A 103 -14.36 -31.80 1.14
CA PHE A 103 -14.04 -32.96 0.32
C PHE A 103 -15.10 -33.15 -0.78
N LEU A 104 -14.65 -33.57 -1.96
CA LEU A 104 -15.49 -33.89 -3.09
C LEU A 104 -15.69 -35.39 -3.19
N ASP A 105 -14.61 -36.16 -3.17
CA ASP A 105 -14.60 -37.62 -3.36
C ASP A 105 -13.36 -38.23 -2.64
N GLY A 106 -13.43 -39.53 -2.48
CA GLY A 106 -12.38 -40.38 -1.93
C GLY A 106 -12.97 -41.75 -1.66
N LYS A 107 -12.19 -42.82 -1.92
CA LYS A 107 -12.66 -44.21 -1.70
C LYS A 107 -11.62 -45.01 -0.97
N TYR A 108 -12.07 -45.73 0.04
CA TYR A 108 -11.28 -46.70 0.80
C TYR A 108 -11.89 -48.09 0.70
N LYS A 109 -11.07 -49.11 0.65
CA LYS A 109 -11.48 -50.50 0.56
C LYS A 109 -10.88 -51.31 1.71
N ASN A 110 -11.53 -52.40 2.04
CA ASN A 110 -10.96 -53.41 2.89
C ASN A 110 -9.91 -54.20 2.09
N PRO A 111 -8.63 -54.23 2.47
CA PRO A 111 -7.57 -54.95 1.75
C PRO A 111 -7.76 -56.49 1.76
N LYS A 112 -8.59 -57.03 2.67
CA LYS A 112 -8.86 -58.48 2.81
C LYS A 112 -10.05 -58.93 1.97
N THR A 113 -11.08 -58.11 1.85
CA THR A 113 -12.30 -58.46 1.11
C THR A 113 -12.42 -57.72 -0.24
N GLY A 114 -11.69 -56.64 -0.43
CA GLY A 114 -11.80 -55.77 -1.62
C GLY A 114 -13.02 -54.85 -1.61
N GLU A 115 -13.92 -54.97 -0.63
CA GLU A 115 -15.15 -54.18 -0.54
C GLU A 115 -14.85 -52.73 -0.19
N ILE A 116 -15.63 -51.78 -0.78
CA ILE A 116 -15.55 -50.35 -0.47
C ILE A 116 -16.16 -50.13 0.91
N ILE A 117 -15.38 -49.46 1.75
CA ILE A 117 -15.77 -49.09 3.11
C ILE A 117 -16.41 -47.72 3.06
N LYS A 118 -17.61 -47.58 3.65
CA LYS A 118 -18.28 -46.29 3.88
C LYS A 118 -17.62 -45.60 5.07
N GLY A 119 -17.66 -44.28 5.05
CA GLY A 119 -17.09 -43.47 6.12
C GLY A 119 -17.13 -41.98 5.81
N SER A 120 -16.65 -41.17 6.73
CA SER A 120 -16.56 -39.72 6.61
C SER A 120 -15.10 -39.27 6.46
N PHE A 121 -14.95 -38.04 5.95
CA PHE A 121 -13.65 -37.39 5.80
C PHE A 121 -13.61 -36.16 6.68
N GLU A 122 -12.55 -36.02 7.46
CA GLU A 122 -12.30 -34.86 8.30
C GLU A 122 -10.85 -34.37 8.17
N TRP A 123 -10.63 -33.09 8.36
CA TRP A 123 -9.27 -32.58 8.49
C TRP A 123 -8.73 -32.88 9.89
N LYS A 124 -7.51 -33.37 9.98
CA LYS A 124 -6.86 -33.68 11.28
C LYS A 124 -6.73 -32.41 12.14
N ASP A 125 -6.45 -31.25 11.51
CA ASP A 125 -6.47 -29.90 12.13
C ASP A 125 -7.17 -28.91 11.20
N GLY A 126 -8.48 -28.88 11.24
CA GLY A 126 -9.30 -27.96 10.43
C GLY A 126 -9.11 -26.47 10.78
N SER A 127 -8.51 -26.17 11.93
CA SER A 127 -8.23 -24.80 12.34
C SER A 127 -6.98 -24.19 11.68
N GLN A 128 -6.17 -25.02 11.02
CA GLN A 128 -4.93 -24.62 10.39
C GLN A 128 -5.17 -23.58 9.27
N PRO A 129 -4.42 -22.45 9.26
CA PRO A 129 -4.51 -21.48 8.18
C PRO A 129 -3.91 -22.05 6.89
N LEU A 130 -4.56 -21.76 5.76
CA LEU A 130 -4.09 -22.16 4.43
C LEU A 130 -2.80 -21.45 4.05
N LYS A 131 -1.87 -22.19 3.45
CA LYS A 131 -0.63 -21.67 2.87
C LYS A 131 -0.85 -21.43 1.39
N LEU A 132 -0.33 -20.31 0.87
CA LEU A 132 -0.44 -19.97 -0.54
C LEU A 132 0.20 -21.04 -1.44
N GLY A 133 -0.41 -21.29 -2.59
CA GLY A 133 0.00 -22.31 -3.55
C GLY A 133 -0.56 -23.69 -3.19
N THR A 134 -0.03 -24.74 -3.83
CA THR A 134 -0.47 -26.12 -3.59
C THR A 134 0.30 -26.71 -2.41
N CYS A 135 -0.42 -27.04 -1.33
CA CYS A 135 0.15 -27.61 -0.11
C CYS A 135 -0.60 -28.87 0.29
N GLY A 136 0.14 -29.84 0.87
CA GLY A 136 -0.42 -31.05 1.46
C GLY A 136 -0.93 -30.80 2.88
N TYR A 137 -2.10 -31.36 3.18
CA TYR A 137 -2.74 -31.32 4.50
C TYR A 137 -3.22 -32.71 4.88
N THR A 138 -3.12 -33.03 6.18
CA THR A 138 -3.52 -34.35 6.68
C THR A 138 -5.03 -34.41 6.85
N MET A 139 -5.63 -35.40 6.21
CA MET A 139 -7.04 -35.77 6.27
C MET A 139 -7.16 -37.08 7.02
N LEU A 140 -8.25 -37.27 7.73
CA LEU A 140 -8.68 -38.52 8.39
C LEU A 140 -9.82 -39.12 7.58
N PHE A 141 -9.70 -40.38 7.22
CA PHE A 141 -10.84 -41.21 6.84
C PHE A 141 -11.32 -41.97 8.07
N ILE A 142 -12.57 -41.72 8.46
CA ILE A 142 -13.22 -42.35 9.62
C ILE A 142 -14.26 -43.33 9.08
N PRO A 143 -13.99 -44.67 9.14
CA PRO A 143 -14.90 -45.68 8.67
C PRO A 143 -16.19 -45.76 9.50
N ASP A 144 -17.33 -46.06 8.86
CA ASP A 144 -18.63 -46.23 9.56
C ASP A 144 -18.77 -47.61 10.26
N GLY A 145 -17.91 -48.57 9.96
CA GLY A 145 -18.04 -49.93 10.46
C GLY A 145 -17.18 -50.21 11.68
N LYS A 146 -17.62 -51.17 12.48
CA LYS A 146 -16.82 -51.71 13.61
C LYS A 146 -15.55 -52.42 13.10
N GLY A 147 -14.49 -52.32 13.87
CA GLY A 147 -13.24 -53.03 13.59
C GLY A 147 -12.36 -52.43 12.51
N TYR A 148 -12.67 -51.26 12.01
CA TYR A 148 -11.81 -50.52 11.09
C TYR A 148 -11.03 -49.42 11.79
N GLU A 149 -9.76 -49.30 11.39
CA GLU A 149 -8.91 -48.20 11.88
C GLU A 149 -9.14 -46.93 11.12
N THR A 150 -9.03 -45.78 11.78
CA THR A 150 -8.97 -44.49 11.11
C THR A 150 -7.69 -44.36 10.29
N VAL A 151 -7.77 -43.84 9.07
CA VAL A 151 -6.62 -43.70 8.17
C VAL A 151 -6.27 -42.26 7.99
N GLU A 152 -5.01 -41.89 8.20
CA GLU A 152 -4.44 -40.62 7.86
C GLU A 152 -3.93 -40.62 6.41
N SER A 153 -4.26 -39.60 5.64
CA SER A 153 -3.77 -39.42 4.26
C SER A 153 -3.49 -37.95 4.00
N GLU A 154 -2.57 -37.69 3.09
CA GLU A 154 -2.29 -36.32 2.61
C GLU A 154 -3.20 -35.98 1.44
N VAL A 155 -3.81 -34.79 1.50
CA VAL A 155 -4.62 -34.19 0.42
C VAL A 155 -4.04 -32.87 0.01
N LEU A 156 -3.84 -32.68 -1.30
CA LEU A 156 -3.34 -31.42 -1.85
C LEU A 156 -4.47 -30.41 -1.95
N VAL A 157 -4.25 -29.21 -1.41
CA VAL A 157 -5.15 -28.07 -1.51
C VAL A 157 -4.41 -26.93 -2.19
N GLU A 158 -4.98 -26.42 -3.26
CA GLU A 158 -4.53 -25.20 -3.91
C GLU A 158 -5.12 -23.99 -3.19
N THR A 159 -4.30 -23.02 -2.87
CA THR A 159 -4.72 -21.76 -2.23
C THR A 159 -4.28 -20.59 -3.10
N LEU A 160 -5.25 -19.79 -3.51
CA LEU A 160 -5.06 -18.60 -4.34
C LEU A 160 -4.82 -17.36 -3.48
N PRO A 161 -4.19 -16.31 -4.03
CA PRO A 161 -4.12 -15.00 -3.39
C PRO A 161 -5.51 -14.46 -3.07
N LYS A 162 -5.62 -13.68 -2.00
CA LYS A 162 -6.86 -12.97 -1.68
C LYS A 162 -7.02 -11.76 -2.59
N GLU A 163 -8.11 -11.71 -3.32
CA GLU A 163 -8.47 -10.55 -4.13
C GLU A 163 -8.78 -9.34 -3.25
N MET A 164 -8.26 -8.17 -3.64
CA MET A 164 -8.52 -6.90 -3.01
C MET A 164 -9.41 -6.06 -3.94
N GLU A 165 -10.48 -5.51 -3.39
CA GLU A 165 -11.43 -4.70 -4.18
C GLU A 165 -11.34 -3.23 -3.80
N GLU A 166 -11.42 -2.93 -2.51
CA GLU A 166 -11.41 -1.57 -1.98
C GLU A 166 -10.62 -1.48 -0.68
N PHE A 167 -10.09 -0.30 -0.40
CA PHE A 167 -9.47 0.07 0.86
C PHE A 167 -9.57 1.60 1.07
N GLU A 168 -9.37 2.06 2.30
CA GLU A 168 -9.49 3.46 2.67
C GLU A 168 -8.30 4.27 2.14
N TRP A 169 -8.61 5.36 1.41
CA TRP A 169 -7.64 6.36 0.99
C TRP A 169 -7.47 7.45 2.05
N PRO A 170 -6.25 7.96 2.25
CA PRO A 170 -6.05 9.08 3.17
C PRO A 170 -6.68 10.36 2.63
N SER A 171 -7.17 11.20 3.52
CA SER A 171 -7.38 12.62 3.25
C SER A 171 -6.06 13.40 3.41
N CYS A 172 -6.06 14.66 3.04
CA CYS A 172 -4.88 15.52 3.20
C CYS A 172 -5.23 16.83 3.89
N SER A 173 -4.19 17.53 4.39
CA SER A 173 -4.36 18.87 4.94
C SER A 173 -4.43 19.91 3.83
N ASP A 174 -5.13 21.01 4.12
CA ASP A 174 -5.27 22.15 3.23
C ASP A 174 -3.93 22.80 2.90
N LEU A 175 -3.86 23.46 1.76
CA LEU A 175 -2.74 24.28 1.30
C LEU A 175 -3.17 25.72 1.07
N SER A 176 -2.21 26.64 1.04
CA SER A 176 -2.38 27.97 0.46
C SER A 176 -1.89 27.96 -0.98
N PHE A 177 -2.50 28.76 -1.85
CA PHE A 177 -2.05 28.86 -3.24
C PHE A 177 -0.56 29.21 -3.33
N GLY A 178 0.17 28.48 -4.18
CA GLY A 178 1.62 28.62 -4.34
C GLY A 178 2.45 27.69 -3.46
N GLU A 179 1.85 26.98 -2.51
CA GLU A 179 2.51 25.89 -1.79
C GLU A 179 2.42 24.60 -2.60
N ASP A 180 3.47 23.79 -2.53
CA ASP A 180 3.50 22.45 -3.12
C ASP A 180 2.98 21.38 -2.14
N LEU A 181 2.73 20.17 -2.66
CA LEU A 181 2.20 19.07 -1.88
C LEU A 181 3.14 18.59 -0.75
N SER A 182 4.42 19.00 -0.76
CA SER A 182 5.33 18.69 0.36
C SER A 182 4.92 19.40 1.66
N ASN A 183 4.14 20.48 1.55
CA ASN A 183 3.58 21.24 2.67
C ASN A 183 2.26 20.63 3.20
N SER A 184 1.61 19.76 2.43
CA SER A 184 0.42 19.03 2.84
C SER A 184 0.76 17.66 3.43
N SER A 185 0.05 17.27 4.46
CA SER A 185 0.23 15.97 5.13
C SER A 185 -0.96 15.07 4.90
N LEU A 186 -0.70 13.82 4.51
CA LEU A 186 -1.72 12.79 4.47
C LEU A 186 -2.18 12.43 5.89
N SER A 187 -3.48 12.21 6.09
CA SER A 187 -4.08 11.82 7.38
C SER A 187 -3.46 10.55 7.95
N PHE A 188 -3.04 9.65 7.07
CA PHE A 188 -2.19 8.51 7.38
C PHE A 188 -1.32 8.16 6.17
N GLN A 189 -0.07 7.77 6.43
CA GLN A 189 0.89 7.35 5.41
C GLN A 189 1.05 5.84 5.32
N LYS A 190 0.31 5.07 6.12
CA LYS A 190 0.41 3.62 6.18
C LYS A 190 -0.85 3.01 6.77
N ASN A 191 -1.32 1.94 6.14
CA ASN A 191 -2.30 1.01 6.69
C ASN A 191 -1.69 -0.40 6.87
N GLU A 192 -2.52 -1.40 7.13
CA GLU A 192 -2.06 -2.80 7.28
C GLU A 192 -1.55 -3.40 5.96
N TYR A 193 -1.98 -2.87 4.81
CA TYR A 193 -1.68 -3.40 3.48
C TYR A 193 -0.50 -2.72 2.79
N GLY A 194 -0.13 -1.48 3.16
CA GLY A 194 0.96 -0.79 2.48
C GLY A 194 1.20 0.64 2.95
N ILE A 195 1.79 1.44 2.06
CA ILE A 195 2.16 2.82 2.33
C ILE A 195 1.60 3.76 1.25
N PHE A 196 1.26 4.99 1.67
CA PHE A 196 0.77 6.06 0.82
C PHE A 196 1.79 7.18 0.75
N PHE A 197 1.91 7.79 -0.43
CA PHE A 197 2.78 8.95 -0.68
C PHE A 197 2.25 9.73 -1.87
N TRP A 198 2.66 11.00 -1.99
CA TRP A 198 2.32 11.81 -3.16
C TRP A 198 2.99 11.25 -4.40
N GLU A 199 2.31 11.29 -5.54
CA GLU A 199 2.90 10.92 -6.83
C GLU A 199 4.05 11.88 -7.17
N ASP A 200 3.82 13.18 -6.97
CA ASP A 200 4.84 14.23 -7.07
C ASP A 200 4.60 15.28 -5.97
N GLU A 201 5.53 15.35 -5.00
CA GLU A 201 5.47 16.31 -3.89
C GLU A 201 5.63 17.77 -4.33
N LYS A 202 6.08 18.05 -5.57
CA LYS A 202 6.34 19.40 -6.08
C LYS A 202 5.15 20.02 -6.81
N VAL A 203 4.08 19.30 -6.98
CA VAL A 203 2.86 19.84 -7.60
C VAL A 203 2.30 20.95 -6.73
N CYS A 204 2.07 22.13 -7.33
CA CYS A 204 1.38 23.27 -6.72
C CYS A 204 -0.04 23.34 -7.30
N PRO A 205 -1.05 22.78 -6.64
CA PRO A 205 -2.41 22.79 -7.17
C PRO A 205 -3.03 24.22 -7.09
N PRO A 206 -3.85 24.61 -8.08
CA PRO A 206 -4.62 25.86 -8.01
C PRO A 206 -5.79 25.72 -7.03
N VAL A 207 -6.42 26.84 -6.67
CA VAL A 207 -7.62 26.86 -5.80
C VAL A 207 -8.74 26.03 -6.43
N LYS A 208 -9.03 26.24 -7.71
CA LYS A 208 -9.95 25.39 -8.48
C LYS A 208 -9.17 24.21 -9.08
N ASN A 209 -9.21 23.08 -8.41
CA ASN A 209 -8.52 21.86 -8.85
C ASN A 209 -9.48 20.67 -8.88
N SER A 210 -9.08 19.60 -9.56
CA SER A 210 -9.83 18.35 -9.67
C SER A 210 -9.33 17.26 -8.69
N GLY A 211 -8.52 17.65 -7.71
CA GLY A 211 -7.83 16.74 -6.80
C GLY A 211 -6.37 16.55 -7.17
N VAL A 212 -5.69 15.78 -6.33
CA VAL A 212 -4.25 15.48 -6.43
C VAL A 212 -4.00 13.98 -6.32
N HIS A 213 -2.93 13.50 -6.93
CA HIS A 213 -2.66 12.08 -6.99
C HIS A 213 -1.86 11.58 -5.80
N VAL A 214 -2.40 10.55 -5.17
CA VAL A 214 -1.75 9.76 -4.13
C VAL A 214 -1.47 8.36 -4.68
N VAL A 215 -0.28 7.87 -4.43
CA VAL A 215 0.15 6.53 -4.79
C VAL A 215 0.14 5.64 -3.55
N PHE A 216 -0.51 4.50 -3.67
CA PHE A 216 -0.43 3.42 -2.70
C PHE A 216 0.51 2.34 -3.20
N ARG A 217 1.46 1.94 -2.36
CA ARG A 217 2.36 0.82 -2.62
C ARG A 217 2.03 -0.32 -1.68
N PRO A 218 1.45 -1.41 -2.19
CA PRO A 218 1.20 -2.62 -1.41
C PRO A 218 2.48 -3.18 -0.77
N ALA A 219 2.37 -3.67 0.45
CA ALA A 219 3.46 -4.33 1.15
C ALA A 219 3.61 -5.81 0.75
N ASP A 220 2.55 -6.38 0.20
CA ASP A 220 2.49 -7.80 -0.18
C ASP A 220 1.63 -7.95 -1.45
N THR A 221 2.28 -8.28 -2.55
CA THR A 221 1.66 -8.52 -3.86
C THR A 221 1.66 -10.01 -4.21
N ILE A 222 2.05 -10.88 -3.27
CA ILE A 222 2.05 -12.33 -3.44
C ILE A 222 0.80 -12.91 -2.80
N ARG A 223 0.47 -12.50 -1.58
CA ARG A 223 -0.67 -12.99 -0.81
C ARG A 223 -1.97 -12.29 -1.15
N TYR A 224 -1.87 -11.06 -1.69
CA TYR A 224 -3.00 -10.24 -2.11
C TYR A 224 -2.92 -9.95 -3.60
N ASP A 225 -4.01 -10.16 -4.30
CA ASP A 225 -4.16 -9.81 -5.71
C ASP A 225 -4.81 -8.42 -5.80
N TRP A 226 -4.06 -7.47 -6.33
CA TRP A 226 -4.46 -6.08 -6.49
C TRP A 226 -4.97 -5.74 -7.88
N SER A 227 -4.97 -6.71 -8.81
CA SER A 227 -5.25 -6.49 -10.23
C SER A 227 -6.64 -5.92 -10.50
N LYS A 228 -7.59 -6.12 -9.59
CA LYS A 228 -8.97 -5.61 -9.68
C LYS A 228 -9.16 -4.23 -9.08
N VAL A 229 -8.19 -3.70 -8.35
CA VAL A 229 -8.29 -2.37 -7.75
C VAL A 229 -8.08 -1.30 -8.83
N ALA A 230 -9.03 -0.37 -8.91
CA ALA A 230 -8.93 0.72 -9.88
C ALA A 230 -7.65 1.53 -9.70
N GLY A 231 -6.95 1.79 -10.81
CA GLY A 231 -5.68 2.51 -10.79
C GLY A 231 -4.44 1.66 -10.50
N TYR A 232 -4.58 0.32 -10.43
CA TYR A 232 -3.44 -0.58 -10.27
C TYR A 232 -2.59 -0.64 -11.53
N ASP A 233 -1.30 -0.44 -11.36
CA ASP A 233 -0.29 -0.61 -12.41
C ASP A 233 0.55 -1.86 -12.13
N GLU A 234 0.42 -2.84 -13.02
CA GLU A 234 1.13 -4.13 -12.94
C GLU A 234 2.65 -4.00 -13.02
N LYS A 235 3.16 -2.98 -13.73
CA LYS A 235 4.62 -2.79 -13.91
C LYS A 235 5.27 -2.23 -12.65
N THR A 236 4.62 -1.25 -12.06
CA THR A 236 5.13 -0.58 -10.84
C THR A 236 4.64 -1.27 -9.56
N LYS A 237 3.60 -2.11 -9.67
CA LYS A 237 2.90 -2.74 -8.56
C LYS A 237 2.37 -1.70 -7.56
N THR A 238 1.87 -0.57 -8.09
CA THR A 238 1.30 0.52 -7.30
C THR A 238 -0.11 0.84 -7.76
N ILE A 239 -0.86 1.54 -6.93
CA ILE A 239 -2.21 1.98 -7.22
C ILE A 239 -2.23 3.51 -7.07
N THR A 240 -2.70 4.22 -8.09
CA THR A 240 -2.81 5.68 -8.06
C THR A 240 -4.29 6.09 -7.99
N CYS A 241 -4.60 7.01 -7.12
CA CYS A 241 -5.94 7.58 -6.97
C CYS A 241 -5.86 9.11 -6.82
N SER A 242 -6.86 9.80 -7.37
CA SER A 242 -7.05 11.22 -7.13
C SER A 242 -7.87 11.44 -5.87
N ILE A 243 -7.31 12.18 -4.91
CA ILE A 243 -8.03 12.59 -3.70
C ILE A 243 -8.32 14.10 -3.74
N PRO A 244 -9.41 14.56 -3.14
CA PRO A 244 -9.71 15.99 -3.06
C PRO A 244 -8.72 16.71 -2.15
N ILE A 245 -8.37 17.95 -2.52
CA ILE A 245 -7.57 18.84 -1.70
C ILE A 245 -8.19 20.24 -1.72
N THR A 246 -8.21 20.89 -0.56
CA THR A 246 -8.59 22.29 -0.43
C THR A 246 -7.34 23.15 -0.58
N VAL A 247 -7.39 24.11 -1.50
CA VAL A 247 -6.36 25.14 -1.65
C VAL A 247 -6.99 26.50 -1.35
N ASN A 248 -6.47 27.18 -0.36
CA ASN A 248 -6.95 28.49 0.04
C ASN A 248 -6.31 29.59 -0.82
N PRO A 249 -7.09 30.55 -1.32
CA PRO A 249 -6.53 31.68 -2.06
C PRO A 249 -5.65 32.53 -1.14
N VAL A 250 -4.60 33.10 -1.70
CA VAL A 250 -3.72 34.03 -0.98
C VAL A 250 -4.04 35.48 -1.35
N LYS A 251 -3.76 36.37 -0.43
CA LYS A 251 -4.00 37.82 -0.68
C LYS A 251 -3.26 38.30 -1.92
N GLY A 252 -3.99 38.88 -2.87
CA GLY A 252 -3.44 39.50 -4.07
C GLY A 252 -2.54 40.69 -3.75
N LYS A 253 -1.45 40.83 -4.49
CA LYS A 253 -0.57 42.00 -4.42
C LYS A 253 -0.89 42.97 -5.57
N LEU A 254 -1.17 44.23 -5.23
CA LEU A 254 -1.41 45.22 -6.24
C LEU A 254 -0.16 45.47 -7.08
N PRO A 255 -0.29 45.57 -8.42
CA PRO A 255 0.81 45.94 -9.29
C PRO A 255 1.11 47.42 -9.17
N THR A 256 2.31 47.83 -9.56
CA THR A 256 2.62 49.22 -9.80
C THR A 256 2.06 49.63 -11.15
N ILE A 257 1.27 50.71 -11.15
CA ILE A 257 0.68 51.29 -12.38
C ILE A 257 1.50 52.50 -12.77
N LYS A 258 1.90 52.60 -14.03
CA LYS A 258 2.57 53.75 -14.61
C LYS A 258 1.75 54.31 -15.76
N ALA A 259 1.60 55.64 -15.80
CA ALA A 259 1.02 56.36 -16.94
C ALA A 259 2.15 57.03 -17.73
N LYS A 260 2.00 57.07 -19.03
CA LYS A 260 2.89 57.87 -19.90
C LYS A 260 2.60 59.35 -19.69
N GLU A 261 3.61 60.24 -19.86
CA GLU A 261 3.40 61.70 -19.87
C GLU A 261 2.33 62.09 -20.87
N TRP A 262 1.47 63.02 -20.46
CA TRP A 262 0.29 63.41 -21.23
C TRP A 262 0.16 64.95 -21.37
N LYS A 263 -0.64 65.40 -22.33
CA LYS A 263 -0.78 66.82 -22.62
C LYS A 263 -1.99 67.41 -21.91
N GLU A 264 -1.86 68.66 -21.44
CA GLU A 264 -2.95 69.45 -20.84
C GLU A 264 -4.16 69.57 -21.77
N GLY A 265 -5.36 69.31 -21.22
CA GLY A 265 -6.65 69.47 -21.94
C GLY A 265 -7.02 68.25 -22.81
N GLU A 266 -6.14 67.28 -23.02
CA GLU A 266 -6.47 66.05 -23.74
C GLU A 266 -7.14 65.01 -22.81
N THR A 267 -8.03 64.18 -23.38
CA THR A 267 -8.67 63.09 -22.60
C THR A 267 -7.71 62.00 -22.24
N VAL A 268 -7.83 61.50 -21.02
CA VAL A 268 -6.92 60.45 -20.50
C VAL A 268 -7.02 59.10 -21.28
N SER A 269 -8.11 58.90 -22.04
CA SER A 269 -8.30 57.69 -22.86
C SER A 269 -7.17 57.42 -23.85
N GLY A 270 -6.51 58.47 -24.32
CA GLY A 270 -5.37 58.34 -25.24
C GLY A 270 -4.04 58.06 -24.54
N CYS A 271 -3.97 58.21 -23.22
CA CYS A 271 -2.75 57.97 -22.45
C CYS A 271 -2.59 56.50 -22.13
N ALA A 272 -1.47 55.92 -22.55
CA ALA A 272 -1.15 54.50 -22.29
C ALA A 272 -0.80 54.28 -20.82
N LEU A 273 -1.40 53.24 -20.26
CA LEU A 273 -1.11 52.69 -18.93
C LEU A 273 -0.26 51.42 -19.05
N SER A 274 0.63 51.20 -18.11
CA SER A 274 1.41 49.99 -18.01
C SER A 274 1.41 49.42 -16.58
N LEU A 275 1.54 48.08 -16.46
CA LEU A 275 1.59 47.37 -15.20
C LEU A 275 2.97 46.78 -14.98
N GLU A 276 3.44 46.81 -13.75
CA GLU A 276 4.64 46.12 -13.30
C GLU A 276 4.31 45.26 -12.06
N PRO A 277 4.35 43.93 -12.18
CA PRO A 277 4.69 43.07 -13.36
C PRO A 277 3.55 43.06 -14.41
N ALA A 278 3.93 43.02 -15.69
CA ALA A 278 3.00 43.20 -16.83
C ALA A 278 1.89 42.13 -16.95
N LYS A 279 2.08 40.95 -16.38
CA LYS A 279 1.14 39.81 -16.50
C LYS A 279 0.12 39.71 -15.36
N THR A 280 0.08 40.65 -14.43
CA THR A 280 -0.80 40.59 -13.26
C THR A 280 -2.27 40.89 -13.57
N GLY A 281 -2.56 41.50 -14.71
CA GLY A 281 -3.92 41.83 -15.12
C GLY A 281 -3.95 42.86 -16.22
N THR A 282 -5.07 43.58 -16.31
CA THR A 282 -5.26 44.72 -17.20
C THR A 282 -5.59 45.96 -16.38
N VAL A 283 -5.24 47.14 -16.90
CA VAL A 283 -5.58 48.41 -16.27
C VAL A 283 -6.25 49.32 -17.27
N THR A 284 -7.28 50.03 -16.84
CA THR A 284 -8.04 50.99 -17.64
C THR A 284 -8.33 52.26 -16.83
N TRP A 285 -8.53 53.37 -17.50
CA TRP A 285 -8.99 54.60 -16.85
C TRP A 285 -10.42 54.39 -16.31
N LYS A 286 -10.67 54.82 -15.05
CA LYS A 286 -12.02 54.74 -14.47
C LYS A 286 -12.99 55.69 -15.20
N ASN A 287 -12.52 56.85 -15.61
CA ASN A 287 -13.27 57.80 -16.43
C ASN A 287 -12.44 58.16 -17.67
N PRO A 288 -12.57 57.41 -18.77
CA PRO A 288 -11.74 57.62 -19.96
C PRO A 288 -11.96 58.95 -20.68
N VAL A 289 -13.11 59.59 -20.46
CA VAL A 289 -13.44 60.89 -21.07
C VAL A 289 -12.97 62.08 -20.23
N GLN A 290 -12.40 61.84 -19.05
CA GLN A 290 -11.84 62.90 -18.20
C GLN A 290 -10.67 63.58 -18.90
N LYS A 291 -10.62 64.95 -18.84
CA LYS A 291 -9.47 65.68 -19.32
C LYS A 291 -8.37 65.78 -18.29
N ALA A 292 -7.15 65.74 -18.76
CA ALA A 292 -5.96 65.92 -17.93
C ALA A 292 -5.61 67.42 -17.85
N ASP A 293 -6.06 68.07 -16.78
CA ASP A 293 -5.88 69.51 -16.65
C ASP A 293 -4.60 69.88 -15.87
N LYS A 294 -4.08 68.98 -15.04
CA LYS A 294 -2.84 69.16 -14.25
C LYS A 294 -2.22 67.82 -13.83
N SER A 295 -0.94 67.83 -13.55
CA SER A 295 -0.28 66.69 -12.94
C SER A 295 -0.92 66.34 -11.60
N GLY A 296 -1.16 65.03 -11.36
CA GLY A 296 -1.83 64.58 -10.15
C GLY A 296 -2.23 63.11 -10.20
N TRP A 297 -2.99 62.69 -9.20
CA TRP A 297 -3.53 61.34 -9.09
C TRP A 297 -4.84 61.19 -9.84
N TYR A 298 -4.90 60.22 -10.74
CA TYR A 298 -6.07 59.92 -11.56
C TYR A 298 -6.58 58.52 -11.30
N PRO A 299 -7.90 58.29 -11.19
CA PRO A 299 -8.47 57.01 -10.88
C PRO A 299 -8.40 56.04 -12.06
N VAL A 300 -7.97 54.81 -11.77
CA VAL A 300 -7.89 53.71 -12.72
C VAL A 300 -8.55 52.46 -12.13
N LEU A 301 -8.93 51.53 -13.00
CA LEU A 301 -9.49 50.22 -12.64
C LEU A 301 -8.49 49.13 -13.03
N PHE A 302 -8.08 48.36 -12.07
CA PHE A 302 -7.24 47.19 -12.28
C PHE A 302 -8.11 45.94 -12.28
N CYS A 303 -8.11 45.18 -13.36
CA CYS A 303 -8.75 43.87 -13.47
C CYS A 303 -7.68 42.79 -13.34
N PRO A 304 -7.65 42.03 -12.22
CA PRO A 304 -6.69 40.95 -12.03
C PRO A 304 -6.84 39.86 -13.09
N ALA A 305 -5.73 39.29 -13.57
CA ALA A 305 -5.74 38.18 -14.50
C ALA A 305 -6.14 36.85 -13.82
N ASP A 306 -5.92 36.75 -12.53
CA ASP A 306 -6.20 35.58 -11.73
C ASP A 306 -7.00 35.97 -10.48
N SER A 307 -8.31 35.78 -10.56
CA SER A 307 -9.25 36.01 -9.47
C SER A 307 -9.60 34.79 -8.69
N ASP A 308 -9.21 33.58 -9.16
CA ASP A 308 -9.52 32.33 -8.52
C ASP A 308 -8.48 31.97 -7.46
N ASN A 309 -7.22 32.23 -7.75
CA ASN A 309 -6.11 31.84 -6.88
C ASN A 309 -5.71 32.95 -5.89
N TYR A 310 -6.17 34.19 -6.12
CA TYR A 310 -5.88 35.31 -5.23
C TYR A 310 -7.15 35.91 -4.64
N ASP A 311 -7.09 36.22 -3.34
CA ASP A 311 -8.12 36.95 -2.63
C ASP A 311 -7.89 38.48 -2.79
N TRP A 312 -8.82 39.15 -3.45
CA TRP A 312 -8.82 40.59 -3.68
C TRP A 312 -9.85 41.33 -2.81
N SER A 313 -10.58 40.64 -1.93
CA SER A 313 -11.70 41.18 -1.14
C SER A 313 -11.30 42.33 -0.22
N SER A 314 -10.02 42.41 0.16
CA SER A 314 -9.52 43.50 1.01
C SER A 314 -9.30 44.81 0.30
N TYR A 315 -9.50 44.88 -1.01
CA TYR A 315 -9.34 46.09 -1.80
C TYR A 315 -10.71 46.61 -2.24
N GLU A 316 -10.81 47.98 -2.39
CA GLU A 316 -12.02 48.60 -2.91
C GLU A 316 -12.25 48.18 -4.38
N GLN A 317 -13.46 47.67 -4.66
CA GLN A 317 -13.81 47.14 -5.97
C GLN A 317 -15.03 47.88 -6.52
N ASP A 318 -15.14 47.95 -7.85
CA ASP A 318 -16.36 48.35 -8.52
C ASP A 318 -17.37 47.20 -8.59
N GLU A 319 -18.57 47.48 -9.14
CA GLU A 319 -19.66 46.50 -9.31
C GLU A 319 -19.27 45.28 -10.18
N LYS A 320 -18.20 45.41 -10.97
CA LYS A 320 -17.67 44.36 -11.85
C LYS A 320 -16.50 43.58 -11.24
N GLY A 321 -16.12 43.91 -10.00
CA GLY A 321 -14.98 43.29 -9.31
C GLY A 321 -13.61 43.83 -9.71
N ASN A 322 -13.54 44.95 -10.44
CA ASN A 322 -12.27 45.61 -10.73
C ASN A 322 -11.81 46.40 -9.51
N ILE A 323 -10.52 46.42 -9.25
CA ILE A 323 -9.95 47.08 -8.08
C ILE A 323 -9.75 48.56 -8.41
N CYS A 324 -10.28 49.44 -7.54
CA CYS A 324 -10.13 50.90 -7.67
C CYS A 324 -8.71 51.30 -7.23
N MET A 325 -7.96 51.89 -8.15
CA MET A 325 -6.59 52.34 -7.89
C MET A 325 -6.38 53.76 -8.41
N GLN A 326 -5.25 54.35 -8.10
CA GLN A 326 -4.84 55.64 -8.62
C GLN A 326 -3.46 55.54 -9.25
N VAL A 327 -3.25 56.30 -10.31
CA VAL A 327 -1.96 56.48 -10.99
C VAL A 327 -1.59 57.94 -11.04
N TYR A 328 -0.33 58.24 -10.79
CA TYR A 328 0.16 59.59 -10.97
C TYR A 328 0.41 59.86 -12.45
N LEU A 329 -0.27 60.91 -13.00
CA LEU A 329 -0.14 61.35 -14.39
C LEU A 329 0.65 62.64 -14.40
N THR A 330 1.77 62.67 -15.10
CA THR A 330 2.51 63.90 -15.40
C THR A 330 1.88 64.54 -16.61
N VAL A 331 1.39 65.80 -16.47
CA VAL A 331 0.78 66.53 -17.52
C VAL A 331 1.70 67.72 -17.94
N THR A 332 2.05 67.71 -19.20
CA THR A 332 2.85 68.81 -19.80
C THR A 332 1.93 69.97 -20.22
N PRO A 333 2.21 71.18 -19.77
CA PRO A 333 1.38 72.37 -20.12
C PRO A 333 1.28 72.53 -21.62
N LYS A 334 0.12 73.01 -22.08
CA LYS A 334 -0.07 73.45 -23.46
C LYS A 334 0.82 74.68 -23.71
N PRO A 335 1.63 74.69 -24.80
CA PRO A 335 2.45 75.84 -25.07
C PRO A 335 1.55 77.10 -25.18
N THR A 336 1.80 78.10 -24.33
CA THR A 336 1.16 79.41 -24.44
C THR A 336 1.54 79.97 -25.79
N PRO A 337 0.57 80.38 -26.63
CA PRO A 337 0.92 81.03 -27.89
C PRO A 337 1.78 82.25 -27.60
N LEU A 338 2.96 82.28 -28.22
CA LEU A 338 3.85 83.42 -28.14
C LEU A 338 3.11 84.66 -28.61
N PRO A 339 3.11 85.78 -27.84
CA PRO A 339 2.42 87.03 -28.32
C PRO A 339 2.97 87.42 -29.71
N THR A 340 2.06 87.58 -30.68
CA THR A 340 2.34 88.07 -32.03
C THR A 340 2.96 89.43 -31.92
N LEU A 341 4.25 89.54 -32.20
CA LEU A 341 4.93 90.85 -32.28
C LEU A 341 4.32 91.62 -33.43
N THR A 342 3.73 92.82 -33.11
CA THR A 342 3.24 93.81 -34.06
C THR A 342 4.44 94.23 -34.92
N PRO A 343 4.32 94.29 -36.28
CA PRO A 343 5.42 94.70 -37.16
C PRO A 343 5.74 96.16 -36.99
N THR A 344 6.97 96.53 -36.62
CA THR A 344 7.52 97.90 -36.68
C THR A 344 8.07 98.14 -38.11
N PRO A 345 7.84 99.31 -38.70
CA PRO A 345 8.13 99.57 -40.11
C PRO A 345 9.62 99.64 -40.43
N VAL A 346 9.94 99.17 -41.61
CA VAL A 346 11.23 99.14 -42.29
C VAL A 346 11.77 100.57 -42.55
N PRO A 347 13.11 100.74 -42.46
CA PRO A 347 13.87 101.59 -43.36
C PRO A 347 14.79 100.86 -44.33
N THR A 348 14.81 101.34 -45.51
CA THR A 348 15.38 100.91 -46.78
C THR A 348 16.89 101.12 -46.89
N GLU A 349 17.50 100.28 -47.75
CA GLU A 349 18.71 100.39 -48.59
C GLU A 349 20.10 100.03 -48.05
N LYS A 350 20.68 98.97 -48.59
CA LYS A 350 21.56 98.64 -49.73
C LYS A 350 22.98 99.27 -49.72
N PRO A 351 24.04 98.73 -50.38
CA PRO A 351 24.25 97.37 -50.95
C PRO A 351 25.67 96.72 -50.73
N SER A 352 25.77 95.51 -51.21
CA SER A 352 26.93 94.96 -51.98
C SER A 352 28.25 94.59 -51.27
N LEU A 353 28.74 93.46 -51.34
CA LEU A 353 29.48 92.67 -52.34
C LEU A 353 29.89 91.33 -51.79
N THR A 354 29.79 90.37 -52.63
CA THR A 354 30.32 89.03 -52.76
C THR A 354 31.88 89.00 -52.74
N PRO A 355 32.65 87.90 -52.73
CA PRO A 355 32.31 86.49 -52.92
C PRO A 355 33.07 85.46 -52.03
N LEU A 356 32.65 84.27 -52.11
CA LEU A 356 33.17 82.90 -52.13
C LEU A 356 34.74 82.72 -52.22
N PRO A 357 35.42 81.61 -51.95
CA PRO A 357 34.94 80.23 -52.15
C PRO A 357 35.35 79.20 -51.08
N GLU A 358 34.62 78.10 -51.12
CA GLU A 358 35.05 76.69 -51.38
C GLU A 358 36.20 76.14 -50.51
N SER A 359 36.06 74.97 -49.90
CA SER A 359 36.09 73.70 -50.53
C SER A 359 36.12 72.59 -49.46
N THR A 360 35.35 71.54 -49.72
CA THR A 360 35.64 70.08 -49.63
C THR A 360 36.24 69.56 -48.35
N GLU A 361 35.90 68.44 -47.86
CA GLU A 361 35.32 67.17 -48.33
C GLU A 361 35.06 66.24 -47.14
N VAL A 362 34.13 65.38 -47.35
CA VAL A 362 33.87 64.12 -46.70
C VAL A 362 35.02 63.18 -47.01
N PRO A 363 35.35 62.06 -46.34
CA PRO A 363 34.41 61.00 -46.06
C PRO A 363 34.70 60.14 -44.79
N SER A 364 33.66 59.48 -44.39
CA SER A 364 33.44 58.02 -44.33
C SER A 364 34.49 57.11 -43.66
N ALA A 365 34.04 56.32 -42.74
CA ALA A 365 34.00 54.85 -42.91
C ALA A 365 33.88 54.13 -41.56
N THR A 366 32.83 53.36 -41.46
CA THR A 366 32.79 52.08 -40.71
C THR A 366 33.80 51.12 -41.30
N PRO A 367 34.35 50.16 -40.58
CA PRO A 367 33.79 48.80 -40.51
C PRO A 367 33.99 48.08 -39.14
N VAL A 368 33.03 47.34 -38.69
CA VAL A 368 32.74 45.91 -38.90
C VAL A 368 33.87 44.94 -38.54
N VAL A 369 33.55 44.05 -37.61
CA VAL A 369 33.78 42.60 -37.56
C VAL A 369 35.04 42.06 -36.90
N ARG A 370 34.77 41.15 -36.06
CA ARG A 370 35.20 39.72 -35.87
C ARG A 370 35.94 39.39 -34.61
N GLU A 371 35.17 38.52 -33.92
CA GLU A 371 35.58 37.17 -33.46
C GLU A 371 37.09 36.89 -33.24
N LYS A 372 37.39 36.42 -32.08
CA LYS A 372 37.83 35.03 -31.92
C LYS A 372 38.06 34.64 -30.47
N ASN A 373 37.39 33.51 -30.13
CA ASN A 373 37.81 32.47 -29.21
C ASN A 373 39.28 32.49 -28.79
N THR A 374 39.49 32.32 -27.52
CA THR A 374 40.32 31.21 -27.04
C THR A 374 40.06 30.86 -25.59
N SER A 375 39.82 29.60 -25.41
CA SER A 375 39.84 28.81 -24.18
C SER A 375 41.05 29.10 -23.31
N LYS A 376 40.85 29.16 -22.02
CA LYS A 376 41.74 28.49 -21.07
C LYS A 376 41.00 28.07 -19.81
N GLN A 377 41.00 26.79 -19.65
CA GLN A 377 40.90 25.89 -18.54
C GLN A 377 41.60 26.41 -17.28
N GLY A 378 40.94 26.24 -16.13
CA GLY A 378 41.52 26.43 -14.80
C GLY A 378 40.44 26.07 -13.81
N SER A 379 40.27 24.86 -13.57
CA SER A 379 40.50 23.90 -12.48
C SER A 379 39.94 24.35 -11.13
N ASN A 380 38.94 23.54 -10.71
CA ASN A 380 38.85 22.96 -9.39
C ASN A 380 38.45 23.83 -8.19
N GLY A 381 37.19 23.71 -7.86
CA GLY A 381 36.72 23.82 -6.50
C GLY A 381 35.66 22.75 -6.24
N VAL A 382 36.09 21.47 -6.13
CA VAL A 382 35.25 20.39 -5.65
C VAL A 382 34.96 20.63 -4.17
N ALA A 383 33.82 21.21 -3.87
CA ALA A 383 33.26 21.19 -2.53
C ALA A 383 32.94 19.71 -2.21
N GLY A 384 33.82 19.10 -1.45
CA GLY A 384 33.66 17.76 -0.91
C GLY A 384 32.34 17.63 -0.16
N THR A 385 31.42 16.88 -0.71
CA THR A 385 30.22 16.42 -0.03
C THR A 385 30.64 15.58 1.17
N LYS A 386 30.51 16.15 2.37
CA LYS A 386 30.68 15.41 3.62
C LYS A 386 29.78 14.19 3.61
N PRO A 387 30.28 12.97 3.83
CA PRO A 387 29.48 11.75 3.84
C PRO A 387 28.37 11.85 4.90
N THR A 388 27.14 11.73 4.46
CA THR A 388 25.95 11.80 5.30
C THR A 388 25.75 10.46 6.02
N THR A 389 25.66 10.50 7.35
CA THR A 389 25.32 9.31 8.15
C THR A 389 23.87 8.92 7.94
N THR A 390 23.62 7.79 7.30
CA THR A 390 22.26 7.28 7.03
C THR A 390 21.78 6.40 8.19
N PHE A 391 20.55 6.64 8.67
CA PHE A 391 19.89 5.80 9.67
C PHE A 391 18.71 5.08 9.01
N VAL A 392 18.71 3.75 9.13
CA VAL A 392 17.57 2.91 8.70
C VAL A 392 16.76 2.55 9.94
N ILE A 393 15.47 2.83 9.90
CA ILE A 393 14.54 2.54 10.97
C ILE A 393 13.87 1.20 10.66
N THR A 394 14.12 0.19 11.49
CA THR A 394 13.50 -1.13 11.34
C THR A 394 12.48 -1.35 12.44
N GLN A 395 11.23 -1.55 12.06
CA GLN A 395 10.22 -2.07 12.99
C GLN A 395 10.28 -3.59 12.95
N LEU A 396 10.58 -4.20 14.07
CA LEU A 396 10.50 -5.65 14.23
C LEU A 396 9.12 -6.03 14.79
N VAL A 397 8.37 -6.75 14.00
CA VAL A 397 7.24 -7.53 14.48
C VAL A 397 7.83 -8.78 15.14
N SER A 398 7.76 -8.86 16.45
CA SER A 398 8.19 -10.05 17.19
C SER A 398 7.18 -11.18 16.96
N LYS A 399 7.56 -12.17 16.14
CA LYS A 399 6.98 -13.50 16.25
C LYS A 399 7.70 -14.20 17.40
N THR A 400 7.00 -14.45 18.49
CA THR A 400 7.36 -15.49 19.47
C THR A 400 6.08 -16.03 20.08
N SER A 401 5.96 -17.31 19.94
CA SER A 401 4.93 -18.17 20.50
C SER A 401 4.97 -18.22 22.04
N LYS A 402 3.75 -18.28 22.60
CA LYS A 402 3.36 -18.82 23.92
C LYS A 402 4.08 -18.32 25.16
N ILE A 403 3.47 -17.30 25.75
CA ILE A 403 3.08 -17.14 27.16
C ILE A 403 2.23 -15.88 27.14
N GLN A 404 1.04 -15.88 27.70
CA GLN A 404 0.19 -14.69 27.87
C GLN A 404 0.89 -13.68 28.77
N SER A 405 1.78 -12.89 28.18
CA SER A 405 2.33 -11.70 28.80
C SER A 405 1.38 -10.53 28.49
N PRO A 406 1.13 -9.63 29.45
CA PRO A 406 0.24 -8.48 29.24
C PRO A 406 0.66 -7.73 27.98
N ILE A 407 -0.31 -7.43 27.11
CA ILE A 407 -0.12 -6.75 25.82
C ILE A 407 0.56 -5.41 26.06
N VAL A 408 1.83 -5.30 25.70
CA VAL A 408 2.57 -4.03 25.75
C VAL A 408 2.28 -3.26 24.45
N PRO A 409 1.75 -2.03 24.50
CA PRO A 409 1.35 -1.31 23.29
C PRO A 409 2.56 -1.04 22.39
N LYS A 410 2.36 -1.25 21.07
CA LYS A 410 3.39 -0.93 20.05
C LYS A 410 3.57 0.57 19.93
N THR A 411 4.79 1.01 19.61
CA THR A 411 5.08 2.41 19.27
C THR A 411 5.95 2.50 18.02
N SER A 412 5.80 3.59 17.27
CA SER A 412 6.54 3.88 16.04
C SER A 412 7.41 5.10 16.20
N ILE A 413 8.53 5.18 15.48
CA ILE A 413 9.39 6.35 15.42
C ILE A 413 8.74 7.39 14.51
N LEU A 414 8.45 8.59 15.04
CA LEU A 414 7.78 9.67 14.34
C LEU A 414 8.77 10.63 13.68
N LYS A 415 9.91 10.91 14.33
CA LYS A 415 10.89 11.90 13.84
C LYS A 415 12.31 11.47 14.17
N CYS A 416 13.19 11.65 13.20
CA CYS A 416 14.64 11.52 13.36
C CYS A 416 15.28 12.83 12.92
N SER A 417 16.04 13.47 13.80
CA SER A 417 16.76 14.72 13.50
C SER A 417 18.23 14.56 13.83
N LYS A 418 19.09 15.11 12.97
CA LYS A 418 20.55 15.10 13.14
C LYS A 418 21.04 16.52 13.43
N LYS A 419 21.89 16.66 14.46
CA LYS A 419 22.61 17.91 14.75
C LYS A 419 24.05 17.56 15.08
N GLY A 420 24.96 17.79 14.14
CA GLY A 420 26.36 17.37 14.24
C GLY A 420 26.53 15.86 14.42
N LYS A 421 27.29 15.45 15.43
CA LYS A 421 27.51 14.03 15.81
C LYS A 421 26.38 13.42 16.66
N ARG A 422 25.29 14.15 16.89
CA ARG A 422 24.14 13.70 17.69
C ARG A 422 22.95 13.43 16.81
N VAL A 423 22.22 12.34 17.08
CA VAL A 423 20.97 11.98 16.40
C VAL A 423 19.89 11.82 17.44
N GLN A 424 18.79 12.53 17.28
CA GLN A 424 17.64 12.48 18.16
C GLN A 424 16.50 11.75 17.48
N PHE A 425 15.91 10.79 18.18
CA PHE A 425 14.70 10.06 17.75
C PHE A 425 13.54 10.45 18.66
N ARG A 426 12.36 10.64 18.08
CA ARG A 426 11.09 10.81 18.78
C ARG A 426 10.09 9.76 18.30
N TRP A 427 9.23 9.30 19.21
CA TRP A 427 8.17 8.33 18.94
C TRP A 427 6.88 8.70 19.66
N LYS A 428 5.76 8.06 19.25
CA LYS A 428 4.44 8.32 19.84
C LYS A 428 4.44 7.93 21.32
N LYS A 429 4.10 8.88 22.21
CA LYS A 429 4.00 8.64 23.66
C LYS A 429 2.86 7.68 23.97
N LYS A 430 3.09 6.71 24.83
CA LYS A 430 2.09 5.78 25.37
C LYS A 430 2.05 5.92 26.88
N LYS A 431 0.83 5.89 27.46
CA LYS A 431 0.64 5.96 28.93
C LYS A 431 1.10 4.65 29.59
N GLY A 432 1.67 4.73 30.79
CA GLY A 432 2.00 3.58 31.64
C GLY A 432 3.19 2.71 31.18
N VAL A 433 4.01 3.20 30.24
CA VAL A 433 5.15 2.43 29.74
C VAL A 433 6.44 3.23 29.75
N SER A 434 7.55 2.52 29.90
CA SER A 434 8.88 3.01 29.54
C SER A 434 9.29 2.44 28.17
N TYR A 435 10.42 2.91 27.64
CA TYR A 435 10.86 2.52 26.30
C TYR A 435 12.26 1.95 26.37
N GLN A 436 12.52 0.92 25.56
CA GLN A 436 13.87 0.44 25.30
C GLN A 436 14.26 0.77 23.87
N VAL A 437 15.28 1.60 23.71
CA VAL A 437 15.89 1.96 22.43
C VAL A 437 17.08 1.05 22.18
N GLN A 438 17.18 0.46 21.00
CA GLN A 438 18.33 -0.34 20.58
C GLN A 438 18.86 0.24 19.27
N TRP A 439 20.19 0.26 19.10
CA TRP A 439 20.82 0.67 17.85
C TRP A 439 22.08 -0.17 17.56
N SER A 440 22.34 -0.39 16.30
CA SER A 440 23.46 -1.18 15.80
C SER A 440 23.88 -0.72 14.42
N ALA A 441 25.13 -0.93 14.04
CA ALA A 441 25.58 -0.81 12.66
C ALA A 441 25.17 -2.04 11.79
N ASN A 442 24.63 -3.09 12.42
CA ASN A 442 24.18 -4.32 11.76
C ASN A 442 22.65 -4.39 11.73
N ALA A 443 22.05 -4.64 10.56
CA ALA A 443 20.60 -4.74 10.36
C ALA A 443 19.93 -5.81 11.24
N LYS A 444 20.63 -6.92 11.51
CA LYS A 444 20.14 -8.00 12.38
C LYS A 444 20.34 -7.69 13.87
N PHE A 445 20.77 -6.48 14.24
CA PHE A 445 21.02 -6.02 15.62
C PHE A 445 22.01 -6.89 16.40
N LYS A 446 22.93 -7.58 15.72
CA LYS A 446 24.07 -8.23 16.40
C LYS A 446 24.93 -7.15 17.07
N LYS A 447 25.35 -7.37 18.33
CA LYS A 447 26.09 -6.40 19.17
C LYS A 447 25.40 -5.02 19.28
N ALA A 448 24.06 -5.02 19.45
CA ALA A 448 23.30 -3.78 19.57
C ALA A 448 23.48 -3.11 20.94
N HIS A 449 23.66 -1.80 20.92
CA HIS A 449 23.55 -0.98 22.12
C HIS A 449 22.10 -0.89 22.58
N LYS A 450 21.87 -0.85 23.90
CA LYS A 450 20.53 -0.79 24.51
C LYS A 450 20.46 0.36 25.50
N LYS A 451 19.36 1.13 25.50
CA LYS A 451 19.09 2.18 26.48
C LYS A 451 17.63 2.17 26.88
N LYS A 452 17.32 2.19 28.18
CA LYS A 452 15.95 2.38 28.68
C LYS A 452 15.70 3.86 28.91
N VAL A 453 14.54 4.38 28.52
CA VAL A 453 14.13 5.77 28.69
C VAL A 453 12.66 5.87 29.06
N LYS A 454 12.31 6.80 29.95
CA LYS A 454 10.92 7.10 30.34
C LYS A 454 10.27 8.12 29.40
N LYS A 455 11.07 8.97 28.74
CA LYS A 455 10.60 9.98 27.78
C LYS A 455 10.42 9.36 26.40
N ASN A 456 9.56 9.93 25.59
CA ASN A 456 9.29 9.50 24.21
C ASN A 456 10.34 10.00 23.20
N CYS A 457 11.56 10.25 23.65
CA CYS A 457 12.70 10.64 22.82
C CYS A 457 14.01 10.07 23.35
N CYS A 458 14.98 9.91 22.48
CA CYS A 458 16.34 9.48 22.83
C CYS A 458 17.35 10.17 21.92
N VAL A 459 18.47 10.59 22.49
CA VAL A 459 19.61 11.12 21.75
C VAL A 459 20.74 10.10 21.76
N ILE A 460 21.29 9.83 20.60
CA ILE A 460 22.46 8.97 20.40
C ILE A 460 23.61 9.86 19.93
N SER A 461 24.73 9.84 20.66
CA SER A 461 25.92 10.66 20.39
C SER A 461 27.05 9.81 19.79
N ASN A 462 28.12 10.46 19.35
CA ASN A 462 29.40 9.87 18.95
C ASN A 462 29.31 8.82 17.84
N LYS A 463 28.46 9.06 16.82
CA LYS A 463 28.38 8.18 15.66
C LYS A 463 29.43 8.57 14.61
N LYS A 464 30.09 7.56 14.06
CA LYS A 464 31.07 7.75 12.96
C LYS A 464 30.32 8.24 11.71
N SER A 465 30.84 9.28 11.10
CA SER A 465 30.33 9.80 9.81
C SER A 465 30.46 8.74 8.72
N GLY A 466 29.51 8.70 7.78
CA GLY A 466 29.50 7.74 6.67
C GLY A 466 29.03 6.32 7.01
N LYS A 467 28.74 5.99 8.27
CA LYS A 467 28.19 4.67 8.63
C LYS A 467 26.66 4.67 8.75
N ARG A 468 26.06 3.60 8.28
CA ARG A 468 24.61 3.34 8.45
C ARG A 468 24.36 2.73 9.83
N TYR A 469 23.35 3.22 10.54
CA TYR A 469 22.90 2.69 11.83
C TYR A 469 21.42 2.34 11.76
N TYR A 470 21.09 1.20 12.36
CA TYR A 470 19.71 0.71 12.51
C TYR A 470 19.25 0.99 13.93
N VAL A 471 18.03 1.48 14.08
CA VAL A 471 17.43 1.85 15.38
C VAL A 471 16.05 1.25 15.50
N ARG A 472 15.74 0.69 16.68
CA ARG A 472 14.40 0.22 17.03
C ARG A 472 14.02 0.64 18.44
N VAL A 473 12.73 0.84 18.66
CA VAL A 473 12.14 1.22 19.94
C VAL A 473 11.04 0.24 20.29
N ARG A 474 11.03 -0.26 21.51
CA ARG A 474 9.93 -1.05 22.04
C ARG A 474 9.42 -0.47 23.36
N CYS A 475 8.12 -0.60 23.61
CA CYS A 475 7.56 -0.32 24.91
C CYS A 475 7.96 -1.41 25.91
N VAL A 476 8.15 -1.03 27.15
CA VAL A 476 8.43 -1.93 28.26
C VAL A 476 7.48 -1.54 29.39
N LYS A 477 6.76 -2.51 29.95
CA LYS A 477 5.89 -2.26 31.09
C LYS A 477 6.73 -1.79 32.27
N ASN A 478 6.29 -0.76 32.97
CA ASN A 478 6.88 -0.40 34.25
C ASN A 478 6.50 -1.50 35.24
N LYS A 479 7.49 -2.09 35.89
CA LYS A 479 7.26 -2.94 37.05
C LYS A 479 6.74 -2.09 38.18
#